data_b8a92fe040aea31a71abb492b842ae64
#
_entry.id   b8a92fe040aea31a71abb492b842ae64
#
_cell.length_a   1.000
_cell.length_b   1.000
_cell.length_c   1.000
_cell.angle_alpha   90.00
_cell.angle_beta   90.00
_cell.angle_gamma   90.00
#
_symmetry.space_group_name_H-M   'P 1'
#
loop_
_entity.id
_entity.type
_entity.pdbx_description
1 polymer ?
#
loop_
_entity_poly.entity_id
_entity_poly.type
_entity_poly.pdbx_seq_one_letter_code
_entity_poly.pdbx_strand_id
1 'polypeptide(L)'
;MSTEDLENYETDAQMALYREYKDVMSLFSYAVETDRRFYLANQVDVTPHVQDGTLYFEVSMSDVWVWDVFRSNRFVKKVHAYSVRDVNVEERLPNQEFTVPEMPDFNA
;
A
#
# COMPACT_ATOMS: atom_id res chain seq x y z
N MET A 1 20.18 8.37 21.02
CA MET A 1 18.92 7.62 21.14
C MET A 1 19.23 6.17 21.44
N SER A 2 18.59 5.58 22.44
CA SER A 2 18.78 4.18 22.77
C SER A 2 18.06 3.29 21.74
N THR A 3 18.45 2.01 21.69
CA THR A 3 17.75 1.04 20.82
C THR A 3 16.28 0.92 21.19
N GLU A 4 15.97 0.96 22.48
CA GLU A 4 14.61 0.90 22.99
C GLU A 4 13.77 2.09 22.54
N ASP A 5 14.32 3.30 22.58
CA ASP A 5 13.63 4.51 22.10
C ASP A 5 13.35 4.44 20.61
N LEU A 6 14.28 3.91 19.84
CA LEU A 6 14.11 3.74 18.38
C LEU A 6 13.00 2.73 18.06
N GLU A 7 12.99 1.60 18.76
CA GLU A 7 11.94 0.58 18.59
C GLU A 7 10.56 1.11 18.93
N ASN A 8 10.45 1.88 20.02
CA ASN A 8 9.18 2.50 20.41
C ASN A 8 8.72 3.51 19.37
N TYR A 9 9.63 4.30 18.81
CA TYR A 9 9.30 5.26 17.77
C TYR A 9 8.77 4.55 16.52
N GLU A 10 9.41 3.48 16.07
CA GLU A 10 8.96 2.72 14.90
C GLU A 10 7.59 2.09 15.12
N THR A 11 7.35 1.52 16.29
CA THR A 11 6.06 0.93 16.65
C THR A 11 4.96 1.98 16.66
N ASP A 12 5.22 3.14 17.27
CA ASP A 12 4.23 4.22 17.31
C ASP A 12 3.92 4.75 15.91
N ALA A 13 4.93 4.89 15.06
CA ALA A 13 4.75 5.34 13.69
C ALA A 13 3.92 4.34 12.87
N GLN A 14 4.15 3.05 13.04
CA GLN A 14 3.38 2.01 12.36
C GLN A 14 1.93 1.96 12.85
N MET A 15 1.71 2.13 14.14
CA MET A 15 0.36 2.18 14.69
C MET A 15 -0.40 3.41 14.19
N ALA A 16 0.26 4.55 14.11
CA ALA A 16 -0.35 5.76 13.56
C ALA A 16 -0.74 5.55 12.09
N LEU A 17 0.11 4.91 11.31
CA LEU A 17 -0.16 4.57 9.92
C LEU A 17 -1.36 3.63 9.78
N TYR A 18 -1.44 2.61 10.65
CA TYR A 18 -2.57 1.69 10.65
C TYR A 18 -3.89 2.41 10.96
N ARG A 19 -3.88 3.34 11.91
CA ARG A 19 -5.06 4.13 12.24
C ARG A 19 -5.47 5.01 11.07
N GLU A 20 -4.52 5.64 10.40
CA GLU A 20 -4.79 6.43 9.20
C GLU A 20 -5.40 5.55 8.10
N TYR A 21 -4.87 4.35 7.89
CA TYR A 21 -5.43 3.40 6.94
C TYR A 21 -6.90 3.11 7.25
N LYS A 22 -7.24 2.85 8.51
CA LYS A 22 -8.62 2.58 8.92
C LYS A 22 -9.55 3.77 8.62
N ASP A 23 -9.03 4.98 8.77
CA ASP A 23 -9.82 6.18 8.52
C ASP A 23 -10.02 6.46 7.03
N VAL A 24 -9.04 6.14 6.20
CA VAL A 24 -9.07 6.52 4.77
C VAL A 24 -9.56 5.41 3.85
N MET A 25 -9.56 4.15 4.28
CA MET A 25 -9.83 3.04 3.38
C MET A 25 -11.21 3.13 2.70
N SER A 26 -12.21 3.72 3.37
CA SER A 26 -13.54 3.87 2.80
C SER A 26 -13.61 4.88 1.66
N LEU A 27 -12.58 5.70 1.49
CA LEU A 27 -12.50 6.70 0.42
C LEU A 27 -12.01 6.10 -0.91
N PHE A 28 -11.54 4.86 -0.89
CA PHE A 28 -10.90 4.23 -2.04
C PHE A 28 -11.64 2.98 -2.50
N SER A 29 -11.63 2.75 -3.80
CA SER A 29 -12.32 1.62 -4.42
C SER A 29 -11.45 0.38 -4.55
N TYR A 30 -10.13 0.54 -4.58
CA TYR A 30 -9.21 -0.56 -4.84
C TYR A 30 -8.09 -0.62 -3.82
N ALA A 31 -7.69 -1.84 -3.48
CA ALA A 31 -6.44 -2.12 -2.77
C ALA A 31 -5.48 -2.78 -3.75
N VAL A 32 -4.25 -2.30 -3.78
CA VAL A 32 -3.21 -2.78 -4.69
C VAL A 32 -2.00 -3.21 -3.88
N GLU A 33 -1.56 -4.43 -4.09
CA GLU A 33 -0.35 -4.95 -3.47
C GLU A 33 0.67 -5.29 -4.56
N THR A 34 1.86 -4.75 -4.44
CA THR A 34 3.01 -5.09 -5.27
C THR A 34 4.04 -5.82 -4.41
N ASP A 35 5.16 -6.20 -5.02
CA ASP A 35 6.25 -6.83 -4.28
C ASP A 35 6.92 -5.90 -3.27
N ARG A 36 6.61 -4.61 -3.29
CA ARG A 36 7.24 -3.61 -2.41
C ARG A 36 6.30 -2.90 -1.46
N ARG A 37 5.06 -2.61 -1.90
CA ARG A 37 4.18 -1.73 -1.15
C ARG A 37 2.72 -2.12 -1.30
N PHE A 38 1.95 -1.61 -0.37
CA PHE A 38 0.50 -1.64 -0.41
C PHE A 38 -0.04 -0.25 -0.71
N TYR A 39 -1.04 -0.17 -1.57
CA TYR A 39 -1.68 1.08 -1.97
C TYR A 39 -3.19 0.96 -1.87
N LEU A 40 -3.85 2.09 -1.60
CA LEU A 40 -5.26 2.28 -1.89
C LEU A 40 -5.36 3.22 -3.08
N ALA A 41 -6.31 2.99 -3.98
CA ALA A 41 -6.47 3.81 -5.18
C ALA A 41 -7.90 3.84 -5.65
N ASN A 42 -8.27 4.89 -6.39
CA ASN A 42 -9.58 4.99 -7.02
C ASN A 42 -9.56 4.59 -8.50
N GLN A 43 -8.38 4.56 -9.11
CA GLN A 43 -8.21 4.06 -10.48
C GLN A 43 -6.93 3.23 -10.55
N VAL A 44 -7.01 2.07 -11.19
CA VAL A 44 -5.88 1.15 -11.31
C VAL A 44 -5.89 0.52 -12.69
N ASP A 45 -4.75 0.58 -13.38
CA ASP A 45 -4.51 -0.14 -14.62
C ASP A 45 -3.25 -0.98 -14.47
N VAL A 46 -3.33 -2.26 -14.81
CA VAL A 46 -2.19 -3.18 -14.78
C VAL A 46 -1.88 -3.61 -16.21
N THR A 47 -0.65 -3.38 -16.65
CA THR A 47 -0.19 -3.73 -17.98
C THR A 47 0.99 -4.69 -17.87
N PRO A 48 0.89 -5.91 -18.44
CA PRO A 48 2.02 -6.82 -18.48
C PRO A 48 3.00 -6.39 -19.59
N HIS A 49 4.28 -6.53 -19.31
CA HIS A 49 5.36 -6.28 -20.24
C HIS A 49 6.33 -7.46 -20.24
N VAL A 50 6.91 -7.75 -21.40
CA VAL A 50 8.01 -8.72 -21.52
C VAL A 50 9.21 -8.01 -22.11
N GLN A 51 10.33 -8.07 -21.43
CA GLN A 51 11.60 -7.51 -21.90
C GLN A 51 12.73 -8.49 -21.63
N ASP A 52 13.45 -8.85 -22.69
CA ASP A 52 14.56 -9.81 -22.58
C ASP A 52 14.15 -11.13 -21.91
N GLY A 53 12.95 -11.62 -22.21
CA GLY A 53 12.42 -12.85 -21.65
C GLY A 53 11.90 -12.73 -20.22
N THR A 54 11.91 -11.54 -19.64
CA THR A 54 11.42 -11.31 -18.27
C THR A 54 10.06 -10.63 -18.31
N LEU A 55 9.11 -11.24 -17.63
CA LEU A 55 7.77 -10.67 -17.43
C LEU A 55 7.81 -9.71 -16.25
N TYR A 56 7.26 -8.51 -16.42
CA TYR A 56 7.01 -7.59 -15.34
C TYR A 56 5.69 -6.86 -15.57
N PHE A 57 5.19 -6.24 -14.51
CA PHE A 57 3.91 -5.52 -14.55
C PHE A 57 4.13 -4.04 -14.30
N GLU A 58 3.50 -3.23 -15.11
CA GLU A 58 3.37 -1.80 -14.87
C GLU A 58 2.01 -1.54 -14.26
N VAL A 59 2.00 -0.86 -13.11
CA VAL A 59 0.77 -0.52 -12.40
C VAL A 59 0.64 0.99 -12.39
N SER A 60 -0.41 1.49 -13.02
CA SER A 60 -0.73 2.92 -13.05
C SER A 60 -1.92 3.16 -12.14
N MET A 61 -1.78 4.06 -11.19
CA MET A 61 -2.80 4.35 -10.20
C MET A 61 -3.07 5.83 -10.11
N SER A 62 -4.32 6.19 -9.84
CA SER A 62 -4.74 7.60 -9.63
C SER A 62 -5.55 7.73 -8.36
N ASP A 63 -5.43 8.89 -7.70
CA ASP A 63 -6.02 9.16 -6.40
C ASP A 63 -5.63 8.06 -5.41
N VAL A 64 -4.39 8.14 -4.94
CA VAL A 64 -3.70 7.04 -4.26
C VAL A 64 -3.37 7.42 -2.84
N TRP A 65 -3.50 6.46 -1.94
CA TRP A 65 -2.92 6.50 -0.60
C TRP A 65 -1.85 5.41 -0.53
N VAL A 66 -0.63 5.79 -0.14
CA VAL A 66 0.53 4.91 -0.13
C VAL A 66 0.83 4.46 1.29
N TRP A 67 0.93 3.16 1.50
CA TRP A 67 1.37 2.62 2.79
C TRP A 67 2.88 2.80 2.91
N ASP A 68 3.29 3.94 3.47
CA ASP A 68 4.70 4.28 3.64
C ASP A 68 4.86 5.15 4.89
N VAL A 69 5.41 4.57 5.93
CA VAL A 69 5.60 5.23 7.23
C VAL A 69 6.53 6.44 7.14
N PHE A 70 7.39 6.48 6.13
CA PHE A 70 8.38 7.56 5.97
C PHE A 70 7.87 8.77 5.21
N ARG A 71 6.67 8.68 4.63
CA ARG A 71 6.08 9.85 3.95
C ARG A 71 5.39 10.75 4.94
N SER A 72 5.61 12.07 4.80
CA SER A 72 4.86 13.08 5.55
C SER A 72 3.42 13.20 5.05
N ASN A 73 3.20 13.01 3.75
CA ASN A 73 1.87 12.98 3.13
C ASN A 73 1.76 11.72 2.29
N ARG A 74 0.78 10.88 2.62
CA ARG A 74 0.57 9.60 1.96
C ARG A 74 -0.44 9.66 0.81
N PHE A 75 -1.08 10.81 0.59
CA PHE A 75 -1.98 11.02 -0.53
C PHE A 75 -1.19 11.49 -1.74
N VAL A 76 -1.32 10.78 -2.85
CA VAL A 76 -0.60 11.06 -4.09
C VAL A 76 -1.59 11.01 -5.26
N LYS A 77 -1.50 11.98 -6.15
CA LYS A 77 -2.43 12.08 -7.27
C LYS A 77 -2.26 10.93 -8.26
N LYS A 78 -1.02 10.59 -8.60
CA LYS A 78 -0.70 9.51 -9.54
C LYS A 78 0.54 8.76 -9.09
N VAL A 79 0.51 7.45 -9.28
CA VAL A 79 1.64 6.57 -8.99
C VAL A 79 1.83 5.61 -10.16
N HIS A 80 3.06 5.47 -10.61
CA HIS A 80 3.48 4.40 -11.50
C HIS A 80 4.41 3.47 -10.73
N ALA A 81 4.06 2.22 -10.66
CA ALA A 81 4.86 1.20 -9.99
C ALA A 81 5.14 0.05 -10.96
N TYR A 82 6.26 -0.61 -10.75
CA TYR A 82 6.66 -1.77 -11.55
C TYR A 82 6.91 -2.93 -10.61
N SER A 83 6.42 -4.11 -10.97
CA SER A 83 6.59 -5.31 -10.17
C SER A 83 7.08 -6.45 -11.06
N VAL A 84 8.10 -7.14 -10.59
CA VAL A 84 8.63 -8.35 -11.26
C VAL A 84 7.96 -9.62 -10.72
N ARG A 85 7.05 -9.45 -9.78
CA ARG A 85 6.25 -10.51 -9.17
C ARG A 85 4.78 -10.22 -9.40
N ASP A 86 3.94 -11.00 -8.79
CA ASP A 86 2.49 -10.83 -8.91
C ASP A 86 2.04 -9.49 -8.36
N VAL A 87 1.06 -8.92 -9.03
CA VAL A 87 0.35 -7.73 -8.56
C VAL A 87 -1.04 -8.18 -8.16
N ASN A 88 -1.42 -7.90 -6.93
CA ASN A 88 -2.76 -8.19 -6.44
C ASN A 88 -3.59 -6.91 -6.41
N VAL A 89 -4.74 -6.92 -7.09
CA VAL A 89 -5.67 -5.81 -7.09
C VAL A 89 -7.02 -6.31 -6.59
N GLU A 90 -7.52 -5.71 -5.53
CA GLU A 90 -8.82 -6.04 -4.96
C GLU A 90 -9.74 -4.84 -5.05
N GLU A 91 -10.95 -5.07 -5.53
CA GLU A 91 -12.00 -4.05 -5.53
C GLU A 91 -12.82 -4.16 -4.25
N ARG A 92 -13.03 -3.03 -3.58
CA ARG A 92 -13.80 -2.99 -2.35
C ARG A 92 -15.30 -3.01 -2.68
N LEU A 93 -16.01 -3.94 -2.07
CA LEU A 93 -17.48 -3.92 -2.08
C LEU A 93 -17.99 -2.89 -1.07
N PRO A 94 -19.22 -2.35 -1.27
CA PRO A 94 -19.82 -1.46 -0.28
C PRO A 94 -19.83 -2.10 1.11
N ASN A 95 -19.38 -1.36 2.12
CA ASN A 95 -19.32 -1.79 3.53
C ASN A 95 -18.35 -2.94 3.81
N GLN A 96 -17.41 -3.20 2.91
CA GLN A 96 -16.38 -4.22 3.09
C GLN A 96 -15.05 -3.57 3.42
N GLU A 97 -14.31 -4.18 4.35
CA GLU A 97 -12.92 -3.80 4.63
C GLU A 97 -11.97 -4.59 3.74
N PHE A 98 -10.89 -3.95 3.30
CA PHE A 98 -9.81 -4.66 2.62
C PHE A 98 -9.04 -5.52 3.61
N THR A 99 -8.56 -6.68 3.13
CA THR A 99 -7.58 -7.48 3.86
C THR A 99 -6.22 -6.86 3.65
N VAL A 100 -5.57 -6.44 4.75
CA VAL A 100 -4.23 -5.85 4.68
C VAL A 100 -3.21 -6.99 4.73
N PRO A 101 -2.39 -7.15 3.66
CA PRO A 101 -1.38 -8.20 3.64
C PRO A 101 -0.22 -7.88 4.58
N GLU A 102 0.34 -8.91 5.18
CA GLU A 102 1.58 -8.81 5.98
C GLU A 102 1.56 -7.71 7.03
N MET A 103 0.40 -7.50 7.66
CA MET A 103 0.30 -6.53 8.73
C MET A 103 1.14 -6.96 9.92
N PRO A 104 1.94 -6.05 10.48
CA PRO A 104 2.59 -6.33 11.76
C PRO A 104 1.55 -6.59 12.85
N ASP A 105 1.85 -7.53 13.74
CA ASP A 105 0.97 -7.80 14.87
C ASP A 105 1.27 -6.79 15.99
N PHE A 106 0.42 -5.78 16.11
CA PHE A 106 0.58 -4.75 17.13
C PHE A 106 0.11 -5.19 18.51
N ASN A 107 -0.51 -6.34 18.62
CA ASN A 107 -1.10 -6.84 19.85
C ASN A 107 -0.39 -8.08 20.39
N ALA A 108 0.75 -8.40 19.85
CA ALA A 108 1.54 -9.54 20.28
C ALA A 108 2.15 -9.35 21.66
#